data_1c0812bcc00a907eab322a560bbd62d6
#
_entry.id   1c0812bcc00a907eab322a560bbd62d6
#
_cell.length_a   1.000
_cell.length_b   1.000
_cell.length_c   1.000
_cell.angle_alpha   90.00
_cell.angle_beta   90.00
_cell.angle_gamma   90.00
#
_symmetry.space_group_name_H-M   'P 1'
#
loop_
_entity.id
_entity.type
_entity.pdbx_description
1 polymer ?
#
loop_
_entity_poly.entity_id
_entity_poly.type
_entity_poly.pdbx_seq_one_letter_code
_entity_poly.pdbx_strand_id
1 'polypeptide(L)'
;GVKISKITGLADDIALNLASSGIRIEAPIPNKPAVGIEVPNKIRDTVPFRQLIESSDIAEKKSKLAAVLGKDISGGIVIADIAEMPHLLIAGTTGSGKSVCVNSIIMSILFRSKPEDVKFIMIDPKAVEFMAYNGIPHLLIPVVTDPKKAAGALNWAVGEMLKRYSMFSEYNVRNIHGYNALAAKDPEMDKMSQTVIFIDELADLIMASKNEVEDSICRLAQMARAAGMHLVIATQRPTVDVVTGLIKANIPSRIALKVSSGTDSRVIMDEQGAEKLLGKGDMLFKSVSMPKPIRVQGCWISDKEVERVVDFLKNKFELDYDDDVMKEVERQAELVKGNDKSSDSVGFESGDIDVSDDKLEDAIRIVVENGQASVSTLQRKLKLGFGRAARLVDVMEEMGIVGPSQGSKPREVLMTKEQYYERQMNKQQ
;
A
#
# COMPACT_ATOMS: atom_id res chain seq x y z
N GLY A 1 -26.60 -15.71 -36.00
CA GLY A 1 -26.32 -14.44 -35.28
C GLY A 1 -24.93 -13.92 -35.64
N VAL A 2 -24.69 -12.62 -35.51
CA VAL A 2 -23.38 -11.99 -35.73
C VAL A 2 -22.49 -12.29 -34.54
N LYS A 3 -21.24 -12.72 -34.77
CA LYS A 3 -20.25 -12.95 -33.69
C LYS A 3 -19.88 -11.61 -33.07
N ILE A 4 -19.75 -11.59 -31.74
CA ILE A 4 -19.36 -10.37 -30.97
C ILE A 4 -18.04 -9.78 -31.50
N SER A 5 -17.06 -10.62 -31.83
CA SER A 5 -15.77 -10.19 -32.39
C SER A 5 -15.89 -9.38 -33.69
N LYS A 6 -16.92 -9.63 -34.50
CA LYS A 6 -17.19 -8.82 -35.69
C LYS A 6 -17.71 -7.41 -35.31
N ILE A 7 -18.49 -7.30 -34.23
CA ILE A 7 -19.03 -6.02 -33.77
C ILE A 7 -17.92 -5.20 -33.11
N THR A 8 -17.14 -5.83 -32.24
CA THR A 8 -16.01 -5.15 -31.57
C THR A 8 -14.91 -4.72 -32.54
N GLY A 9 -14.72 -5.48 -33.63
CA GLY A 9 -13.77 -5.12 -34.71
C GLY A 9 -14.19 -3.91 -35.53
N LEU A 10 -15.46 -3.47 -35.48
CA LEU A 10 -15.96 -2.28 -36.20
C LEU A 10 -15.77 -0.97 -35.42
N ALA A 11 -15.09 -0.99 -34.26
CA ALA A 11 -14.95 0.17 -33.42
C ALA A 11 -14.35 1.37 -34.14
N ASP A 12 -13.28 1.16 -34.91
CA ASP A 12 -12.59 2.22 -35.63
C ASP A 12 -13.44 2.74 -36.84
N ASP A 13 -14.14 1.85 -37.53
CA ASP A 13 -15.05 2.22 -38.63
C ASP A 13 -16.22 3.08 -38.12
N ILE A 14 -16.79 2.70 -36.96
CA ILE A 14 -17.88 3.47 -36.35
C ILE A 14 -17.35 4.81 -35.84
N ALA A 15 -16.16 4.86 -35.23
CA ALA A 15 -15.53 6.10 -34.80
C ALA A 15 -15.29 7.05 -35.97
N LEU A 16 -14.80 6.53 -37.10
CA LEU A 16 -14.59 7.29 -38.32
C LEU A 16 -15.91 7.90 -38.85
N ASN A 17 -16.95 7.05 -38.96
CA ASN A 17 -18.27 7.51 -39.46
C ASN A 17 -18.94 8.56 -38.57
N LEU A 18 -18.68 8.51 -37.25
CA LEU A 18 -19.19 9.46 -36.26
C LEU A 18 -18.29 10.69 -36.06
N ALA A 19 -17.17 10.77 -36.78
CA ALA A 19 -16.12 11.77 -36.59
C ALA A 19 -15.72 11.91 -35.09
N SER A 20 -15.61 10.76 -34.39
CA SER A 20 -15.28 10.69 -32.98
C SER A 20 -13.81 10.35 -32.79
N SER A 21 -13.19 10.88 -31.73
CA SER A 21 -11.79 10.58 -31.36
C SER A 21 -11.54 9.15 -30.87
N GLY A 22 -12.61 8.35 -30.78
CA GLY A 22 -12.62 6.95 -30.36
C GLY A 22 -13.98 6.58 -29.78
N ILE A 23 -14.30 5.30 -29.83
CA ILE A 23 -15.48 4.73 -29.17
C ILE A 23 -15.09 3.55 -28.32
N ARG A 24 -15.91 3.22 -27.32
CA ARG A 24 -15.78 1.96 -26.55
C ARG A 24 -16.98 1.07 -26.85
N ILE A 25 -16.73 -0.19 -27.12
CA ILE A 25 -17.78 -1.20 -27.29
C ILE A 25 -17.75 -2.13 -26.10
N GLU A 26 -18.85 -2.19 -25.36
CA GLU A 26 -19.06 -3.14 -24.27
C GLU A 26 -19.97 -4.28 -24.71
N ALA A 27 -19.41 -5.48 -24.76
CA ALA A 27 -20.15 -6.62 -25.29
C ALA A 27 -19.84 -7.91 -24.51
N PRO A 28 -20.85 -8.48 -23.81
CA PRO A 28 -22.20 -7.95 -23.60
C PRO A 28 -22.25 -6.89 -22.48
N ILE A 29 -23.27 -6.06 -22.50
CA ILE A 29 -23.58 -5.20 -21.33
C ILE A 29 -23.91 -6.14 -20.14
N PRO A 30 -23.39 -5.91 -18.92
CA PRO A 30 -23.71 -6.70 -17.76
C PRO A 30 -25.25 -6.82 -17.55
N ASN A 31 -25.72 -8.08 -17.38
CA ASN A 31 -27.11 -8.42 -17.17
C ASN A 31 -28.10 -8.02 -18.30
N LYS A 32 -27.60 -7.69 -19.51
CA LYS A 32 -28.45 -7.38 -20.66
C LYS A 32 -27.97 -8.15 -21.90
N PRO A 33 -28.88 -8.74 -22.69
CA PRO A 33 -28.55 -9.40 -23.95
C PRO A 33 -28.35 -8.37 -25.08
N ALA A 34 -27.47 -7.39 -24.85
CA ALA A 34 -27.22 -6.27 -25.74
C ALA A 34 -25.74 -5.90 -25.78
N VAL A 35 -25.35 -5.21 -26.84
CA VAL A 35 -24.03 -4.61 -27.00
C VAL A 35 -24.17 -3.10 -26.80
N GLY A 36 -23.32 -2.51 -25.96
CA GLY A 36 -23.23 -1.07 -25.72
C GLY A 36 -22.17 -0.46 -26.61
N ILE A 37 -22.50 0.66 -27.27
CA ILE A 37 -21.55 1.48 -28.02
C ILE A 37 -21.52 2.85 -27.33
N GLU A 38 -20.41 3.15 -26.69
CA GLU A 38 -20.19 4.41 -25.98
C GLU A 38 -19.53 5.40 -26.92
N VAL A 39 -20.26 6.46 -27.26
CA VAL A 39 -19.79 7.55 -28.15
C VAL A 39 -19.57 8.79 -27.31
N PRO A 40 -18.39 9.42 -27.36
CA PRO A 40 -18.15 10.67 -26.62
C PRO A 40 -19.08 11.79 -27.05
N ASN A 41 -19.57 12.57 -26.08
CA ASN A 41 -20.33 13.76 -26.33
C ASN A 41 -19.47 14.82 -27.04
N LYS A 42 -20.05 15.60 -27.98
CA LYS A 42 -19.38 16.74 -28.63
C LYS A 42 -19.07 17.84 -27.60
N ILE A 43 -20.03 18.12 -26.73
CA ILE A 43 -19.89 19.06 -25.60
C ILE A 43 -19.81 18.22 -24.35
N ARG A 44 -18.79 18.45 -23.52
CA ARG A 44 -18.55 17.68 -22.29
C ARG A 44 -18.78 18.61 -21.12
N ASP A 45 -19.69 18.22 -20.24
CA ASP A 45 -19.94 18.93 -19.00
C ASP A 45 -18.97 18.47 -17.91
N THR A 46 -18.58 19.42 -17.06
CA THR A 46 -17.81 19.10 -15.85
C THR A 46 -18.74 18.52 -14.80
N VAL A 47 -18.31 17.50 -14.10
CA VAL A 47 -19.01 16.93 -12.92
C VAL A 47 -18.45 17.61 -11.67
N PRO A 48 -19.13 18.61 -11.06
CA PRO A 48 -18.59 19.31 -9.90
C PRO A 48 -18.55 18.41 -8.68
N PHE A 49 -17.42 18.39 -7.95
CA PHE A 49 -17.29 17.67 -6.69
C PHE A 49 -18.39 18.02 -5.67
N ARG A 50 -18.68 19.31 -5.53
CA ARG A 50 -19.70 19.83 -4.62
C ARG A 50 -21.06 19.18 -4.85
N GLN A 51 -21.49 19.02 -6.10
CA GLN A 51 -22.78 18.39 -6.44
C GLN A 51 -22.88 16.96 -5.91
N LEU A 52 -21.76 16.23 -5.90
CA LEU A 52 -21.74 14.84 -5.47
C LEU A 52 -21.64 14.70 -3.96
N ILE A 53 -20.81 15.51 -3.30
CA ILE A 53 -20.60 15.43 -1.84
C ILE A 53 -21.84 15.93 -1.05
N GLU A 54 -22.67 16.79 -1.65
CA GLU A 54 -23.92 17.28 -1.06
C GLU A 54 -25.14 16.39 -1.40
N SER A 55 -24.93 15.29 -2.16
CA SER A 55 -26.03 14.40 -2.57
C SER A 55 -26.54 13.52 -1.43
N SER A 56 -27.80 13.06 -1.56
CA SER A 56 -28.38 12.05 -0.66
C SER A 56 -27.60 10.75 -0.67
N ASP A 57 -27.09 10.34 -1.85
CA ASP A 57 -26.40 9.06 -2.03
C ASP A 57 -25.18 8.91 -1.12
N ILE A 58 -24.37 9.98 -0.97
CA ILE A 58 -23.23 9.98 -0.06
C ILE A 58 -23.65 10.23 1.40
N ALA A 59 -24.72 11.01 1.63
CA ALA A 59 -25.22 11.30 2.96
C ALA A 59 -25.74 10.05 3.68
N GLU A 60 -26.36 9.11 2.96
CA GLU A 60 -26.85 7.83 3.47
C GLU A 60 -25.74 6.84 3.84
N LYS A 61 -24.52 7.04 3.34
CA LYS A 61 -23.38 6.19 3.69
C LYS A 61 -22.93 6.44 5.12
N LYS A 62 -22.91 5.39 5.94
CA LYS A 62 -22.47 5.45 7.35
C LYS A 62 -20.95 5.53 7.48
N SER A 63 -20.23 4.99 6.51
CA SER A 63 -18.76 4.95 6.51
C SER A 63 -18.16 6.35 6.44
N LYS A 64 -17.17 6.62 7.27
CA LYS A 64 -16.37 7.86 7.25
C LYS A 64 -15.39 7.89 6.08
N LEU A 65 -15.10 6.72 5.49
CA LEU A 65 -14.17 6.55 4.38
C LEU A 65 -14.87 6.40 3.02
N ALA A 66 -16.18 6.69 2.95
CA ALA A 66 -16.89 6.74 1.69
C ALA A 66 -16.51 8.02 0.91
N ALA A 67 -16.10 7.85 -0.34
CA ALA A 67 -15.64 8.92 -1.23
C ALA A 67 -16.42 8.94 -2.52
N VAL A 68 -16.78 10.13 -3.00
CA VAL A 68 -17.42 10.30 -4.31
C VAL A 68 -16.35 10.23 -5.41
N LEU A 69 -16.55 9.37 -6.40
CA LEU A 69 -15.65 9.29 -7.56
C LEU A 69 -16.13 10.15 -8.74
N GLY A 70 -17.41 10.11 -9.04
CA GLY A 70 -17.94 10.77 -10.22
C GLY A 70 -19.34 10.27 -10.58
N LYS A 71 -19.66 10.31 -11.87
CA LYS A 71 -20.92 9.79 -12.44
C LYS A 71 -20.63 8.68 -13.45
N ASP A 72 -21.47 7.66 -13.44
CA ASP A 72 -21.46 6.65 -14.49
C ASP A 72 -22.08 7.15 -15.80
N ILE A 73 -22.08 6.31 -16.84
CA ILE A 73 -22.66 6.65 -18.15
C ILE A 73 -24.17 6.89 -18.13
N SER A 74 -24.86 6.47 -17.06
CA SER A 74 -26.31 6.67 -16.86
C SER A 74 -26.60 7.94 -16.05
N GLY A 75 -25.56 8.62 -15.54
CA GLY A 75 -25.66 9.79 -14.67
C GLY A 75 -25.76 9.46 -13.19
N GLY A 76 -25.73 8.17 -12.82
CA GLY A 76 -25.71 7.73 -11.43
C GLY A 76 -24.40 8.10 -10.70
N ILE A 77 -24.50 8.47 -9.43
CA ILE A 77 -23.33 8.81 -8.60
C ILE A 77 -22.60 7.53 -8.21
N VAL A 78 -21.29 7.51 -8.46
CA VAL A 78 -20.41 6.39 -8.08
C VAL A 78 -19.64 6.77 -6.84
N ILE A 79 -19.79 5.94 -5.81
CA ILE A 79 -19.14 6.09 -4.50
C ILE A 79 -18.19 4.92 -4.28
N ALA A 80 -16.96 5.23 -3.91
CA ALA A 80 -15.96 4.27 -3.44
C ALA A 80 -15.90 4.31 -1.91
N ASP A 81 -16.19 3.22 -1.24
CA ASP A 81 -16.02 3.11 0.20
C ASP A 81 -14.72 2.39 0.52
N ILE A 82 -13.73 3.13 0.99
CA ILE A 82 -12.39 2.60 1.30
C ILE A 82 -12.44 1.57 2.44
N ALA A 83 -13.40 1.67 3.36
CA ALA A 83 -13.56 0.66 4.42
C ALA A 83 -14.08 -0.69 3.87
N GLU A 84 -14.94 -0.66 2.84
CA GLU A 84 -15.41 -1.86 2.15
C GLU A 84 -14.38 -2.41 1.16
N MET A 85 -13.66 -1.51 0.48
CA MET A 85 -12.54 -1.79 -0.43
C MET A 85 -11.23 -1.44 0.27
N PRO A 86 -10.70 -2.28 1.16
CA PRO A 86 -9.69 -1.87 2.14
C PRO A 86 -8.48 -1.16 1.54
N HIS A 87 -8.19 -1.44 0.28
CA HIS A 87 -7.07 -0.84 -0.44
C HIS A 87 -7.47 -0.54 -1.88
N LEU A 88 -6.93 0.56 -2.42
CA LEU A 88 -7.25 1.05 -3.75
C LEU A 88 -5.97 1.40 -4.52
N LEU A 89 -5.86 0.87 -5.73
CA LEU A 89 -4.81 1.23 -6.68
C LEU A 89 -5.39 2.18 -7.73
N ILE A 90 -4.71 3.30 -7.98
CA ILE A 90 -5.10 4.32 -8.97
C ILE A 90 -3.95 4.51 -9.95
N ALA A 91 -4.17 4.27 -11.23
CA ALA A 91 -3.10 4.45 -12.21
C ALA A 91 -3.60 5.17 -13.47
N GLY A 92 -2.71 5.96 -14.08
CA GLY A 92 -2.98 6.70 -15.30
C GLY A 92 -1.86 7.64 -15.66
N THR A 93 -1.72 7.98 -16.94
CA THR A 93 -0.67 8.88 -17.43
C THR A 93 -0.85 10.32 -16.96
N THR A 94 0.18 11.13 -17.10
CA THR A 94 0.12 12.58 -16.83
C THR A 94 -1.02 13.21 -17.61
N GLY A 95 -1.81 14.07 -16.95
CA GLY A 95 -2.98 14.73 -17.54
C GLY A 95 -4.22 13.85 -17.68
N SER A 96 -4.18 12.58 -17.21
CA SER A 96 -5.36 11.71 -17.22
C SER A 96 -6.42 12.09 -16.18
N GLY A 97 -6.04 12.85 -15.15
CA GLY A 97 -6.90 13.26 -14.01
C GLY A 97 -6.61 12.52 -12.72
N LYS A 98 -5.43 11.86 -12.59
CA LYS A 98 -5.02 11.09 -11.40
C LYS A 98 -5.07 11.95 -10.13
N SER A 99 -4.39 13.09 -10.12
CA SER A 99 -4.31 13.97 -8.96
C SER A 99 -5.69 14.48 -8.52
N VAL A 100 -6.54 14.85 -9.48
CA VAL A 100 -7.92 15.27 -9.18
C VAL A 100 -8.74 14.12 -8.58
N CYS A 101 -8.58 12.89 -9.08
CA CYS A 101 -9.24 11.71 -8.53
C CYS A 101 -8.78 11.44 -7.10
N VAL A 102 -7.49 11.50 -6.81
CA VAL A 102 -6.95 11.32 -5.45
C VAL A 102 -7.44 12.44 -4.54
N ASN A 103 -7.38 13.70 -4.99
CA ASN A 103 -7.89 14.85 -4.23
C ASN A 103 -9.39 14.72 -3.93
N SER A 104 -10.21 14.21 -4.85
CA SER A 104 -11.64 13.99 -4.60
C SER A 104 -11.88 12.94 -3.48
N ILE A 105 -11.03 11.93 -3.39
CA ILE A 105 -11.09 10.92 -2.31
C ILE A 105 -10.69 11.56 -0.98
N ILE A 106 -9.54 12.26 -0.93
CA ILE A 106 -9.06 12.95 0.28
C ILE A 106 -10.13 13.92 0.78
N MET A 107 -10.63 14.77 -0.11
CA MET A 107 -11.64 15.76 0.23
C MET A 107 -12.95 15.13 0.70
N SER A 108 -13.39 14.02 0.08
CA SER A 108 -14.58 13.30 0.55
C SER A 108 -14.44 12.84 2.00
N ILE A 109 -13.27 12.33 2.37
CA ILE A 109 -12.98 11.89 3.73
C ILE A 109 -12.93 13.09 4.69
N LEU A 110 -12.26 14.19 4.31
CA LEU A 110 -12.18 15.41 5.13
C LEU A 110 -13.54 16.06 5.39
N PHE A 111 -14.48 15.99 4.43
CA PHE A 111 -15.85 16.48 4.62
C PHE A 111 -16.67 15.59 5.57
N ARG A 112 -16.31 14.34 5.78
CA ARG A 112 -17.12 13.33 6.46
C ARG A 112 -16.56 12.85 7.80
N SER A 113 -15.28 13.11 8.06
CA SER A 113 -14.60 12.64 9.26
C SER A 113 -13.97 13.78 10.05
N LYS A 114 -13.87 13.58 11.36
CA LYS A 114 -13.06 14.43 12.24
C LYS A 114 -11.66 13.83 12.40
N PRO A 115 -10.65 14.61 12.85
CA PRO A 115 -9.29 14.13 13.09
C PRO A 115 -9.20 12.96 14.08
N GLU A 116 -10.15 12.84 15.00
CA GLU A 116 -10.30 11.75 15.99
C GLU A 116 -10.86 10.46 15.36
N ASP A 117 -11.56 10.56 14.22
CA ASP A 117 -12.14 9.42 13.52
C ASP A 117 -11.14 8.82 12.51
N VAL A 118 -10.44 9.69 11.79
CA VAL A 118 -9.55 9.30 10.68
C VAL A 118 -8.26 10.10 10.71
N LYS A 119 -7.15 9.41 10.63
CA LYS A 119 -5.81 9.98 10.48
C LYS A 119 -5.20 9.61 9.13
N PHE A 120 -4.32 10.47 8.63
CA PHE A 120 -3.63 10.30 7.36
C PHE A 120 -2.13 10.18 7.52
N ILE A 121 -1.53 9.35 6.69
CA ILE A 121 -0.11 9.40 6.31
C ILE A 121 -0.08 9.69 4.83
N MET A 122 0.60 10.73 4.42
CA MET A 122 0.71 11.13 3.02
C MET A 122 2.15 11.04 2.57
N ILE A 123 2.38 10.31 1.48
CA ILE A 123 3.71 10.06 0.89
C ILE A 123 3.71 10.65 -0.52
N ASP A 124 4.54 11.68 -0.71
CA ASP A 124 4.67 12.43 -1.97
C ASP A 124 6.15 12.67 -2.28
N PRO A 125 6.81 11.73 -2.96
CA PRO A 125 8.25 11.84 -3.26
C PRO A 125 8.61 13.05 -4.13
N LYS A 126 7.65 13.62 -4.85
CA LYS A 126 7.84 14.78 -5.73
C LYS A 126 7.60 16.11 -5.04
N ALA A 127 7.00 16.10 -3.85
CA ALA A 127 6.60 17.29 -3.09
C ALA A 127 5.73 18.28 -3.91
N VAL A 128 4.73 17.76 -4.65
CA VAL A 128 3.87 18.57 -5.53
C VAL A 128 2.41 18.44 -5.13
N GLU A 129 1.88 17.21 -5.07
CA GLU A 129 0.44 16.96 -5.01
C GLU A 129 -0.12 17.09 -3.57
N PHE A 130 0.63 16.61 -2.56
CA PHE A 130 0.13 16.54 -1.19
C PHE A 130 0.65 17.67 -0.28
N MET A 131 1.58 18.50 -0.74
CA MET A 131 2.15 19.58 0.07
C MET A 131 1.09 20.59 0.55
N ALA A 132 0.02 20.77 -0.24
CA ALA A 132 -1.10 21.63 0.16
C ALA A 132 -1.76 21.18 1.48
N TYR A 133 -1.75 19.87 1.76
CA TYR A 133 -2.35 19.29 2.97
C TYR A 133 -1.48 19.38 4.22
N ASN A 134 -0.20 19.76 4.11
CA ASN A 134 0.65 19.91 5.29
C ASN A 134 -0.01 20.85 6.32
N GLY A 135 -0.05 20.42 7.57
CA GLY A 135 -0.63 21.18 8.66
C GLY A 135 -2.12 20.96 8.91
N ILE A 136 -2.80 20.04 8.20
CA ILE A 136 -4.16 19.64 8.58
C ILE A 136 -4.12 18.71 9.81
N PRO A 137 -5.14 18.78 10.69
CA PRO A 137 -5.18 18.00 11.94
C PRO A 137 -5.36 16.48 11.73
N HIS A 138 -5.69 16.06 10.51
CA HIS A 138 -5.81 14.67 10.16
C HIS A 138 -4.46 14.00 9.90
N LEU A 139 -3.39 14.74 9.64
CA LEU A 139 -2.05 14.17 9.47
C LEU A 139 -1.48 13.66 10.79
N LEU A 140 -0.98 12.42 10.81
CA LEU A 140 -0.19 11.88 11.91
C LEU A 140 1.21 12.48 11.95
N ILE A 141 1.81 12.64 10.79
CA ILE A 141 3.15 13.20 10.59
C ILE A 141 3.11 14.15 9.38
N PRO A 142 4.07 15.07 9.22
CA PRO A 142 4.20 15.86 8.01
C PRO A 142 4.22 15.01 6.76
N VAL A 143 3.83 15.56 5.61
CA VAL A 143 3.91 14.86 4.32
C VAL A 143 5.33 14.35 4.09
N VAL A 144 5.46 13.04 3.85
CA VAL A 144 6.74 12.37 3.68
C VAL A 144 7.20 12.52 2.24
N THR A 145 8.30 13.22 2.02
CA THR A 145 8.86 13.49 0.68
C THR A 145 10.11 12.69 0.36
N ASP A 146 10.83 12.23 1.38
CA ASP A 146 12.00 11.38 1.20
C ASP A 146 11.60 9.91 1.00
N PRO A 147 12.04 9.24 -0.10
CA PRO A 147 11.67 7.86 -0.37
C PRO A 147 12.11 6.85 0.70
N LYS A 148 13.20 7.11 1.43
CA LYS A 148 13.68 6.24 2.52
C LYS A 148 12.79 6.41 3.76
N LYS A 149 12.44 7.65 4.08
CA LYS A 149 11.43 7.90 5.14
C LYS A 149 10.07 7.34 4.76
N ALA A 150 9.72 7.29 3.47
CA ALA A 150 8.50 6.64 3.00
C ALA A 150 8.49 5.13 3.29
N ALA A 151 9.61 4.43 3.03
CA ALA A 151 9.76 3.03 3.44
C ALA A 151 9.65 2.87 4.96
N GLY A 152 10.27 3.79 5.74
CA GLY A 152 10.15 3.84 7.19
C GLY A 152 8.71 4.03 7.66
N ALA A 153 7.93 4.91 7.02
CA ALA A 153 6.51 5.13 7.34
C ALA A 153 5.64 3.90 7.04
N LEU A 154 5.93 3.18 5.95
CA LEU A 154 5.24 1.92 5.65
C LEU A 154 5.59 0.82 6.65
N ASN A 155 6.85 0.69 7.06
CA ASN A 155 7.28 -0.24 8.11
C ASN A 155 6.65 0.10 9.46
N TRP A 156 6.61 1.38 9.83
CA TRP A 156 5.87 1.83 11.01
C TRP A 156 4.39 1.41 10.94
N ALA A 157 3.74 1.60 9.81
CA ALA A 157 2.34 1.21 9.63
C ALA A 157 2.12 -0.29 9.81
N VAL A 158 3.07 -1.13 9.39
CA VAL A 158 3.05 -2.58 9.66
C VAL A 158 3.16 -2.85 11.17
N GLY A 159 4.07 -2.16 11.86
CA GLY A 159 4.23 -2.26 13.32
C GLY A 159 2.96 -1.85 14.06
N GLU A 160 2.37 -0.71 13.69
CA GLU A 160 1.11 -0.23 14.27
C GLU A 160 -0.05 -1.21 14.04
N MET A 161 -0.14 -1.79 12.84
CA MET A 161 -1.11 -2.84 12.54
C MET A 161 -0.97 -4.03 13.50
N LEU A 162 0.23 -4.51 13.73
CA LEU A 162 0.50 -5.63 14.64
C LEU A 162 0.18 -5.27 16.10
N LYS A 163 0.51 -4.05 16.53
CA LYS A 163 0.14 -3.51 17.83
C LYS A 163 -1.38 -3.50 18.02
N ARG A 164 -2.14 -3.05 17.03
CA ARG A 164 -3.62 -3.08 17.06
C ARG A 164 -4.15 -4.50 17.19
N TYR A 165 -3.58 -5.47 16.48
CA TYR A 165 -3.95 -6.89 16.64
C TYR A 165 -3.68 -7.44 18.05
N SER A 166 -2.56 -7.06 18.67
CA SER A 166 -2.27 -7.40 20.07
C SER A 166 -3.34 -6.85 21.02
N MET A 167 -3.73 -5.57 20.83
CA MET A 167 -4.82 -4.95 21.61
C MET A 167 -6.16 -5.64 21.37
N PHE A 168 -6.48 -6.03 20.12
CA PHE A 168 -7.71 -6.76 19.83
C PHE A 168 -7.76 -8.12 20.54
N SER A 169 -6.61 -8.81 20.63
CA SER A 169 -6.50 -10.06 21.38
C SER A 169 -6.69 -9.84 22.88
N GLU A 170 -6.08 -8.82 23.46
CA GLU A 170 -6.18 -8.47 24.88
C GLU A 170 -7.64 -8.16 25.29
N TYR A 171 -8.34 -7.36 24.47
CA TYR A 171 -9.74 -6.98 24.72
C TYR A 171 -10.76 -7.96 24.14
N ASN A 172 -10.30 -9.11 23.62
CA ASN A 172 -11.14 -10.16 23.04
C ASN A 172 -12.12 -9.63 21.97
N VAL A 173 -11.63 -8.75 21.09
CA VAL A 173 -12.37 -8.21 19.95
C VAL A 173 -11.71 -8.62 18.64
N ARG A 174 -12.43 -8.52 17.51
CA ARG A 174 -11.94 -9.00 16.20
C ARG A 174 -11.43 -7.90 15.27
N ASN A 175 -11.75 -6.65 15.54
CA ASN A 175 -11.42 -5.53 14.66
C ASN A 175 -11.61 -4.19 15.39
N ILE A 176 -11.22 -3.11 14.72
CA ILE A 176 -11.31 -1.73 15.20
C ILE A 176 -12.74 -1.32 15.63
N HIS A 177 -13.78 -1.82 14.95
CA HIS A 177 -15.17 -1.49 15.31
C HIS A 177 -15.56 -2.12 16.66
N GLY A 178 -15.16 -3.37 16.88
CA GLY A 178 -15.35 -4.05 18.16
C GLY A 178 -14.61 -3.34 19.29
N TYR A 179 -13.36 -2.95 19.05
CA TYR A 179 -12.54 -2.18 20.01
C TYR A 179 -13.20 -0.83 20.34
N ASN A 180 -13.57 -0.05 19.34
CA ASN A 180 -14.19 1.25 19.53
C ASN A 180 -15.59 1.17 20.17
N ALA A 181 -16.29 0.05 20.01
CA ALA A 181 -17.57 -0.18 20.71
C ALA A 181 -17.36 -0.45 22.22
N LEU A 182 -16.21 -0.97 22.63
CA LEU A 182 -15.81 -1.07 24.04
C LEU A 182 -15.36 0.30 24.55
N ALA A 183 -14.46 0.99 23.85
CA ALA A 183 -13.99 2.31 24.20
C ALA A 183 -15.12 3.35 24.38
N ALA A 184 -16.21 3.22 23.62
CA ALA A 184 -17.37 4.07 23.80
C ALA A 184 -18.12 3.88 25.14
N LYS A 185 -17.86 2.76 25.86
CA LYS A 185 -18.48 2.40 27.14
C LYS A 185 -17.53 2.60 28.32
N ASP A 186 -16.24 2.70 28.06
CA ASP A 186 -15.19 2.81 29.08
C ASP A 186 -14.42 4.13 28.88
N PRO A 187 -14.58 5.09 29.80
CA PRO A 187 -13.88 6.39 29.71
C PRO A 187 -12.35 6.31 29.83
N GLU A 188 -11.82 5.18 30.33
CA GLU A 188 -10.36 4.96 30.42
C GLU A 188 -9.76 4.41 29.14
N MET A 189 -10.59 4.03 28.17
CA MET A 189 -10.15 3.52 26.87
C MET A 189 -10.20 4.61 25.80
N ASP A 190 -9.06 4.85 25.16
CA ASP A 190 -8.98 5.76 24.03
C ASP A 190 -9.59 5.14 22.77
N LYS A 191 -10.34 5.94 22.03
CA LYS A 191 -10.87 5.56 20.72
C LYS A 191 -9.73 5.43 19.71
N MET A 192 -9.71 4.33 18.98
CA MET A 192 -8.75 4.10 17.90
C MET A 192 -9.25 4.72 16.58
N SER A 193 -8.48 5.62 15.98
CA SER A 193 -8.77 6.20 14.67
C SER A 193 -8.49 5.22 13.54
N GLN A 194 -9.27 5.31 12.44
CA GLN A 194 -8.88 4.67 11.18
C GLN A 194 -7.69 5.43 10.58
N THR A 195 -6.81 4.72 9.88
CA THR A 195 -5.63 5.32 9.25
C THR A 195 -5.67 5.10 7.74
N VAL A 196 -5.56 6.17 6.94
CA VAL A 196 -5.46 6.05 5.48
C VAL A 196 -4.08 6.52 5.04
N ILE A 197 -3.37 5.64 4.35
CA ILE A 197 -2.03 5.90 3.82
C ILE A 197 -2.17 6.20 2.33
N PHE A 198 -1.86 7.43 1.93
CA PHE A 198 -1.87 7.88 0.55
C PHE A 198 -0.45 7.87 -0.01
N ILE A 199 -0.28 7.28 -1.18
CA ILE A 199 0.98 7.28 -1.94
C ILE A 199 0.68 7.90 -3.31
N ASP A 200 1.30 9.05 -3.63
CA ASP A 200 1.07 9.72 -4.92
C ASP A 200 1.76 9.01 -6.08
N GLU A 201 3.00 8.57 -5.88
CA GLU A 201 3.77 7.91 -6.94
C GLU A 201 4.52 6.68 -6.40
N LEU A 202 3.91 5.51 -6.58
CA LEU A 202 4.51 4.24 -6.17
C LEU A 202 5.81 3.94 -6.91
N ALA A 203 5.92 4.33 -8.18
CA ALA A 203 7.11 4.05 -8.98
C ALA A 203 8.38 4.62 -8.36
N ASP A 204 8.32 5.82 -7.78
CA ASP A 204 9.49 6.46 -7.20
C ASP A 204 9.94 5.76 -5.90
N LEU A 205 9.00 5.18 -5.14
CA LEU A 205 9.32 4.36 -3.96
C LEU A 205 9.94 3.01 -4.34
N ILE A 206 9.36 2.34 -5.34
CA ILE A 206 9.88 1.06 -5.85
C ILE A 206 11.29 1.24 -6.43
N MET A 207 11.57 2.36 -7.08
CA MET A 207 12.91 2.64 -7.60
C MET A 207 13.94 2.89 -6.49
N ALA A 208 13.51 3.36 -5.33
CA ALA A 208 14.41 3.67 -4.21
C ALA A 208 14.64 2.46 -3.28
N SER A 209 13.59 1.69 -2.96
CA SER A 209 13.63 0.60 -1.97
C SER A 209 12.57 -0.45 -2.31
N LYS A 210 12.77 -1.19 -3.39
CA LYS A 210 11.76 -2.09 -3.95
C LYS A 210 11.25 -3.13 -2.94
N ASN A 211 12.17 -3.89 -2.35
CA ASN A 211 11.81 -5.05 -1.53
C ASN A 211 11.06 -4.62 -0.26
N GLU A 212 11.55 -3.60 0.43
CA GLU A 212 10.98 -3.10 1.67
C GLU A 212 9.59 -2.49 1.44
N VAL A 213 9.44 -1.71 0.36
CA VAL A 213 8.17 -1.07 0.01
C VAL A 213 7.14 -2.12 -0.43
N GLU A 214 7.52 -3.05 -1.29
CA GLU A 214 6.63 -4.11 -1.77
C GLU A 214 6.18 -5.04 -0.63
N ASP A 215 7.10 -5.48 0.25
CA ASP A 215 6.79 -6.30 1.41
C ASP A 215 5.80 -5.60 2.35
N SER A 216 6.09 -4.35 2.72
CA SER A 216 5.23 -3.57 3.62
C SER A 216 3.83 -3.35 3.03
N ILE A 217 3.73 -3.00 1.73
CA ILE A 217 2.45 -2.86 1.03
C ILE A 217 1.68 -4.19 1.03
N CYS A 218 2.35 -5.31 0.72
CA CYS A 218 1.71 -6.62 0.68
C CYS A 218 1.20 -7.04 2.07
N ARG A 219 1.99 -6.85 3.12
CA ARG A 219 1.60 -7.16 4.51
C ARG A 219 0.40 -6.33 4.96
N LEU A 220 0.44 -5.02 4.73
CA LEU A 220 -0.70 -4.14 5.01
C LEU A 220 -1.93 -4.56 4.20
N ALA A 221 -1.79 -4.80 2.90
CA ALA A 221 -2.91 -5.17 2.05
C ALA A 221 -3.58 -6.50 2.44
N GLN A 222 -2.82 -7.43 3.02
CA GLN A 222 -3.35 -8.71 3.49
C GLN A 222 -4.07 -8.61 4.84
N MET A 223 -3.60 -7.76 5.74
CA MET A 223 -4.00 -7.82 7.14
C MET A 223 -4.63 -6.53 7.68
N ALA A 224 -4.38 -5.36 7.10
CA ALA A 224 -4.69 -4.08 7.72
C ALA A 224 -6.19 -3.73 7.80
N ARG A 225 -7.06 -4.42 7.05
CA ARG A 225 -8.51 -4.15 7.03
C ARG A 225 -9.14 -4.20 8.42
N ALA A 226 -8.90 -5.25 9.18
CA ALA A 226 -9.46 -5.40 10.52
C ALA A 226 -8.88 -4.39 11.52
N ALA A 227 -7.62 -3.97 11.30
CA ALA A 227 -6.97 -2.93 12.09
C ALA A 227 -7.44 -1.50 11.74
N GLY A 228 -8.32 -1.33 10.74
CA GLY A 228 -8.80 -0.02 10.28
C GLY A 228 -7.71 0.80 9.60
N MET A 229 -6.79 0.14 8.90
CA MET A 229 -5.72 0.79 8.15
C MET A 229 -5.87 0.51 6.65
N HIS A 230 -5.74 1.51 5.82
CA HIS A 230 -6.11 1.47 4.42
C HIS A 230 -5.03 2.10 3.54
N LEU A 231 -4.82 1.54 2.34
CA LEU A 231 -3.89 2.04 1.35
C LEU A 231 -4.64 2.64 0.17
N VAL A 232 -4.28 3.85 -0.22
CA VAL A 232 -4.66 4.46 -1.50
C VAL A 232 -3.37 4.76 -2.25
N ILE A 233 -3.05 3.90 -3.21
CA ILE A 233 -1.77 3.93 -3.92
C ILE A 233 -2.00 4.44 -5.33
N ALA A 234 -1.27 5.49 -5.71
CA ALA A 234 -1.33 6.03 -7.05
C ALA A 234 0.01 5.87 -7.79
N THR A 235 -0.05 5.80 -9.13
CA THR A 235 1.14 5.81 -10.00
C THR A 235 0.81 6.36 -11.38
N GLN A 236 1.77 7.07 -11.97
CA GLN A 236 1.74 7.51 -13.37
C GLN A 236 2.46 6.52 -14.30
N ARG A 237 3.16 5.51 -13.74
CA ARG A 237 3.94 4.50 -14.46
C ARG A 237 3.36 3.10 -14.26
N PRO A 238 2.29 2.73 -14.99
CA PRO A 238 1.65 1.43 -14.85
C PRO A 238 2.44 0.34 -15.57
N THR A 239 3.67 0.10 -15.14
CA THR A 239 4.53 -0.99 -15.65
C THR A 239 4.48 -2.20 -14.72
N VAL A 240 4.83 -3.39 -15.23
CA VAL A 240 4.84 -4.62 -14.43
C VAL A 240 5.85 -4.61 -13.29
N ASP A 241 6.90 -3.79 -13.41
CA ASP A 241 7.91 -3.63 -12.36
C ASP A 241 7.42 -2.79 -11.18
N VAL A 242 6.43 -1.92 -11.41
CA VAL A 242 5.81 -1.05 -10.41
C VAL A 242 4.52 -1.68 -9.87
N VAL A 243 3.62 -2.07 -10.77
CA VAL A 243 2.37 -2.75 -10.41
C VAL A 243 2.57 -4.25 -10.57
N THR A 244 3.29 -4.81 -9.63
CA THR A 244 3.69 -6.23 -9.66
C THR A 244 2.50 -7.17 -9.47
N GLY A 245 2.70 -8.44 -9.78
CA GLY A 245 1.70 -9.48 -9.53
C GLY A 245 1.31 -9.59 -8.05
N LEU A 246 2.27 -9.37 -7.12
CA LEU A 246 2.02 -9.41 -5.69
C LEU A 246 1.13 -8.24 -5.23
N ILE A 247 1.41 -7.03 -5.69
CA ILE A 247 0.60 -5.84 -5.40
C ILE A 247 -0.82 -6.05 -5.94
N LYS A 248 -0.97 -6.51 -7.18
CA LYS A 248 -2.28 -6.76 -7.80
C LYS A 248 -3.12 -7.83 -7.09
N ALA A 249 -2.48 -8.89 -6.62
CA ALA A 249 -3.15 -9.97 -5.90
C ALA A 249 -3.74 -9.49 -4.56
N ASN A 250 -3.08 -8.53 -3.91
CA ASN A 250 -3.47 -8.02 -2.60
C ASN A 250 -4.32 -6.74 -2.65
N ILE A 251 -4.30 -6.01 -3.78
CA ILE A 251 -5.11 -4.80 -4.00
C ILE A 251 -6.06 -5.02 -5.20
N PRO A 252 -7.21 -5.66 -4.97
CA PRO A 252 -8.15 -6.01 -6.03
C PRO A 252 -9.01 -4.84 -6.51
N SER A 253 -9.19 -3.79 -5.69
CA SER A 253 -9.95 -2.60 -6.09
C SER A 253 -9.06 -1.61 -6.82
N ARG A 254 -9.49 -1.19 -8.01
CA ARG A 254 -8.61 -0.47 -8.94
C ARG A 254 -9.35 0.61 -9.69
N ILE A 255 -8.66 1.71 -9.95
CA ILE A 255 -9.06 2.77 -10.87
C ILE A 255 -7.99 2.88 -11.96
N ALA A 256 -8.38 2.70 -13.21
CA ALA A 256 -7.55 3.03 -14.35
C ALA A 256 -8.08 4.30 -15.01
N LEU A 257 -7.31 5.37 -14.97
CA LEU A 257 -7.52 6.52 -15.83
C LEU A 257 -6.89 6.26 -17.19
N LYS A 258 -6.94 7.24 -18.10
CA LYS A 258 -6.36 7.09 -19.43
C LYS A 258 -4.90 6.68 -19.36
N VAL A 259 -4.55 5.68 -20.15
CA VAL A 259 -3.17 5.17 -20.33
C VAL A 259 -2.77 5.22 -21.80
N SER A 260 -1.49 5.00 -22.08
CA SER A 260 -0.93 5.13 -23.43
C SER A 260 -1.19 3.90 -24.31
N SER A 261 -1.28 2.71 -23.70
CA SER A 261 -1.39 1.46 -24.45
C SER A 261 -2.35 0.47 -23.79
N GLY A 262 -2.86 -0.48 -24.59
CA GLY A 262 -3.64 -1.60 -24.08
C GLY A 262 -2.82 -2.54 -23.16
N THR A 263 -1.49 -2.53 -23.27
CA THR A 263 -0.60 -3.24 -22.34
C THR A 263 -0.65 -2.61 -20.96
N ASP A 264 -0.55 -1.28 -20.87
CA ASP A 264 -0.65 -0.54 -19.61
C ASP A 264 -2.03 -0.77 -18.95
N SER A 265 -3.10 -0.79 -19.76
CA SER A 265 -4.44 -1.11 -19.29
C SER A 265 -4.50 -2.50 -18.64
N ARG A 266 -3.89 -3.52 -19.27
CA ARG A 266 -3.83 -4.87 -18.70
C ARG A 266 -2.99 -4.94 -17.42
N VAL A 267 -1.94 -4.16 -17.32
CA VAL A 267 -1.15 -4.09 -16.08
C VAL A 267 -2.02 -3.65 -14.91
N ILE A 268 -2.91 -2.68 -15.11
CA ILE A 268 -3.77 -2.15 -14.03
C ILE A 268 -5.01 -3.02 -13.84
N MET A 269 -5.77 -3.27 -14.91
CA MET A 269 -7.15 -3.80 -14.86
C MET A 269 -7.26 -5.28 -15.19
N ASP A 270 -6.17 -5.92 -15.62
CA ASP A 270 -6.12 -7.26 -16.21
C ASP A 270 -6.88 -7.39 -17.56
N GLU A 271 -7.38 -6.27 -18.09
CA GLU A 271 -8.07 -6.17 -19.37
C GLU A 271 -7.75 -4.85 -20.09
N GLN A 272 -8.02 -4.81 -21.39
CA GLN A 272 -7.90 -3.58 -22.20
C GLN A 272 -9.10 -2.67 -21.99
N GLY A 273 -8.93 -1.38 -22.30
CA GLY A 273 -10.03 -0.39 -22.31
C GLY A 273 -9.61 0.96 -21.78
N ALA A 274 -8.66 1.05 -20.85
CA ALA A 274 -8.20 2.32 -20.30
C ALA A 274 -7.44 3.17 -21.33
N GLU A 275 -6.85 2.58 -22.36
CA GLU A 275 -6.23 3.28 -23.49
C GLU A 275 -7.24 4.03 -24.37
N LYS A 276 -8.51 3.62 -24.32
CA LYS A 276 -9.62 4.24 -25.06
C LYS A 276 -10.33 5.35 -24.31
N LEU A 277 -9.94 5.60 -23.07
CA LEU A 277 -10.51 6.67 -22.25
C LEU A 277 -10.15 8.05 -22.78
N LEU A 278 -10.99 9.03 -22.49
CA LEU A 278 -10.87 10.39 -23.02
C LEU A 278 -9.82 11.25 -22.27
N GLY A 279 -9.43 10.83 -21.05
CA GLY A 279 -8.63 11.65 -20.13
C GLY A 279 -9.49 12.61 -19.31
N LYS A 280 -8.86 13.51 -18.56
CA LYS A 280 -9.54 14.49 -17.70
C LYS A 280 -10.55 13.85 -16.73
N GLY A 281 -10.14 12.77 -16.09
CA GLY A 281 -10.95 12.09 -15.08
C GLY A 281 -11.86 10.98 -15.62
N ASP A 282 -11.90 10.75 -16.95
CA ASP A 282 -12.56 9.56 -17.50
C ASP A 282 -11.79 8.31 -17.07
N MET A 283 -12.45 7.39 -16.37
CA MET A 283 -11.83 6.26 -15.71
C MET A 283 -12.63 4.97 -15.84
N LEU A 284 -11.94 3.85 -15.66
CA LEU A 284 -12.52 2.54 -15.38
C LEU A 284 -12.35 2.25 -13.88
N PHE A 285 -13.44 1.99 -13.19
CA PHE A 285 -13.45 1.64 -11.77
C PHE A 285 -13.91 0.22 -11.58
N LYS A 286 -13.14 -0.54 -10.79
CA LYS A 286 -13.45 -1.91 -10.38
C LYS A 286 -13.24 -2.06 -8.88
N SER A 287 -14.28 -2.41 -8.15
CA SER A 287 -14.15 -2.83 -6.77
C SER A 287 -14.09 -4.37 -6.67
N VAL A 288 -13.68 -4.89 -5.53
CA VAL A 288 -13.60 -6.34 -5.26
C VAL A 288 -14.93 -7.05 -5.47
N SER A 289 -16.05 -6.37 -5.26
CA SER A 289 -17.41 -6.93 -5.42
C SER A 289 -17.93 -6.89 -6.85
N MET A 290 -17.23 -6.19 -7.76
CA MET A 290 -17.68 -6.00 -9.15
C MET A 290 -17.06 -7.06 -10.07
N PRO A 291 -17.86 -7.78 -10.88
CA PRO A 291 -17.33 -8.75 -11.84
C PRO A 291 -16.58 -8.10 -13.01
N LYS A 292 -16.97 -6.87 -13.38
CA LYS A 292 -16.36 -6.07 -14.44
C LYS A 292 -16.20 -4.62 -14.02
N PRO A 293 -15.22 -3.89 -14.56
CA PRO A 293 -15.10 -2.46 -14.32
C PRO A 293 -16.26 -1.69 -14.96
N ILE A 294 -16.65 -0.61 -14.30
CA ILE A 294 -17.60 0.37 -14.83
C ILE A 294 -16.87 1.62 -15.28
N ARG A 295 -17.39 2.30 -16.29
CA ARG A 295 -16.86 3.60 -16.74
C ARG A 295 -17.45 4.72 -15.93
N VAL A 296 -16.60 5.59 -15.42
CA VAL A 296 -16.98 6.72 -14.57
C VAL A 296 -16.31 7.99 -15.09
N GLN A 297 -17.09 9.06 -15.24
CA GLN A 297 -16.52 10.38 -15.38
C GLN A 297 -16.22 10.93 -13.99
N GLY A 298 -14.96 11.10 -13.67
CA GLY A 298 -14.50 11.61 -12.39
C GLY A 298 -14.97 13.04 -12.15
N CYS A 299 -15.24 13.34 -10.88
CA CYS A 299 -15.61 14.69 -10.49
C CYS A 299 -14.39 15.62 -10.51
N TRP A 300 -14.70 16.90 -10.66
CA TRP A 300 -13.73 17.99 -10.69
C TRP A 300 -13.77 18.77 -9.39
N ILE A 301 -12.62 18.98 -8.80
CA ILE A 301 -12.35 19.92 -7.72
C ILE A 301 -11.14 20.76 -8.10
N SER A 302 -11.19 22.05 -7.88
CA SER A 302 -10.09 22.96 -8.16
C SER A 302 -9.13 23.07 -6.98
N ASP A 303 -7.86 23.44 -7.26
CA ASP A 303 -6.85 23.66 -6.21
C ASP A 303 -7.29 24.71 -5.19
N LYS A 304 -7.97 25.78 -5.66
CA LYS A 304 -8.54 26.83 -4.78
C LYS A 304 -9.63 26.32 -3.84
N GLU A 305 -10.38 25.30 -4.24
CA GLU A 305 -11.37 24.68 -3.36
C GLU A 305 -10.69 23.80 -2.33
N VAL A 306 -9.64 23.06 -2.71
CA VAL A 306 -8.79 22.29 -1.80
C VAL A 306 -8.15 23.21 -0.78
N GLU A 307 -7.48 24.27 -1.21
CA GLU A 307 -6.84 25.26 -0.33
C GLU A 307 -7.81 25.84 0.69
N ARG A 308 -9.01 26.24 0.26
CA ARG A 308 -10.03 26.79 1.19
C ARG A 308 -10.45 25.81 2.28
N VAL A 309 -10.58 24.53 1.97
CA VAL A 309 -10.92 23.51 2.97
C VAL A 309 -9.75 23.25 3.90
N VAL A 310 -8.55 23.16 3.35
CA VAL A 310 -7.31 23.00 4.13
C VAL A 310 -7.14 24.18 5.12
N ASP A 311 -7.28 25.41 4.65
CA ASP A 311 -7.19 26.61 5.50
C ASP A 311 -8.26 26.61 6.59
N PHE A 312 -9.49 26.23 6.26
CA PHE A 312 -10.55 26.09 7.25
C PHE A 312 -10.18 25.08 8.35
N LEU A 313 -9.64 23.91 7.97
CA LEU A 313 -9.24 22.89 8.94
C LEU A 313 -8.07 23.34 9.82
N LYS A 314 -7.05 23.99 9.23
CA LYS A 314 -5.91 24.56 9.97
C LYS A 314 -6.33 25.64 10.96
N ASN A 315 -7.30 26.46 10.60
CA ASN A 315 -7.78 27.55 11.48
C ASN A 315 -8.73 27.03 12.59
N LYS A 316 -9.41 25.90 12.37
CA LYS A 316 -10.41 25.38 13.30
C LYS A 316 -9.85 24.43 14.35
N PHE A 317 -8.78 23.71 14.04
CA PHE A 317 -8.18 22.69 14.88
C PHE A 317 -6.70 23.01 15.11
N GLU A 318 -6.20 22.74 16.31
CA GLU A 318 -4.76 22.77 16.58
C GLU A 318 -4.06 21.64 15.85
N LEU A 319 -2.87 21.93 15.37
CA LEU A 319 -2.01 20.92 14.75
C LEU A 319 -1.29 20.16 15.85
N ASP A 320 -1.43 18.86 15.85
CA ASP A 320 -0.76 17.95 16.77
C ASP A 320 -0.19 16.77 15.97
N TYR A 321 1.06 16.91 15.57
CA TYR A 321 1.79 15.80 14.97
C TYR A 321 2.24 14.84 16.06
N ASP A 322 2.22 13.56 15.77
CA ASP A 322 2.66 12.50 16.68
C ASP A 322 4.20 12.39 16.65
N ASP A 323 4.84 12.97 17.66
CA ASP A 323 6.31 12.98 17.79
C ASP A 323 6.89 11.56 17.90
N ASP A 324 6.18 10.63 18.52
CA ASP A 324 6.64 9.25 18.67
C ASP A 324 6.57 8.51 17.32
N VAL A 325 5.53 8.77 16.53
CA VAL A 325 5.45 8.27 15.16
C VAL A 325 6.57 8.85 14.31
N MET A 326 6.86 10.16 14.41
CA MET A 326 7.95 10.78 13.63
C MET A 326 9.31 10.15 13.97
N LYS A 327 9.64 9.99 15.25
CA LYS A 327 10.90 9.37 15.70
C LYS A 327 11.00 7.92 15.23
N GLU A 328 9.91 7.16 15.33
CA GLU A 328 9.90 5.76 14.90
C GLU A 328 10.05 5.62 13.38
N VAL A 329 9.40 6.49 12.59
CA VAL A 329 9.58 6.55 11.13
C VAL A 329 11.04 6.87 10.77
N GLU A 330 11.69 7.78 11.48
CA GLU A 330 13.11 8.09 11.27
C GLU A 330 14.00 6.89 11.63
N ARG A 331 13.75 6.25 12.76
CA ARG A 331 14.46 5.04 13.17
C ARG A 331 14.32 3.91 12.14
N GLN A 332 13.11 3.67 11.65
CA GLN A 332 12.85 2.65 10.62
C GLN A 332 13.54 3.01 9.28
N ALA A 333 13.60 4.29 8.92
CA ALA A 333 14.30 4.74 7.72
C ALA A 333 15.83 4.53 7.80
N GLU A 334 16.40 4.62 8.99
CA GLU A 334 17.83 4.32 9.23
C GLU A 334 18.14 2.83 9.10
N LEU A 335 17.25 1.95 9.57
CA LEU A 335 17.37 0.50 9.41
C LEU A 335 17.35 0.09 7.92
N VAL A 336 16.53 0.75 7.10
CA VAL A 336 16.53 0.56 5.63
C VAL A 336 17.87 0.97 5.01
N LYS A 337 18.53 2.04 5.52
CA LYS A 337 19.87 2.44 5.07
C LYS A 337 20.95 1.40 5.39
N GLY A 338 20.80 0.66 6.47
CA GLY A 338 21.73 -0.41 6.87
C GLY A 338 21.71 -1.59 5.90
N ASN A 339 20.56 -1.95 5.37
CA ASN A 339 20.40 -3.05 4.42
C ASN A 339 20.95 -2.76 3.01
N ASP A 340 20.90 -1.51 2.54
CA ASP A 340 21.44 -1.11 1.22
C ASP A 340 23.00 -1.12 1.19
N LYS A 341 23.67 -1.03 2.34
CA LYS A 341 25.14 -1.04 2.43
C LYS A 341 25.75 -2.44 2.48
N SER A 342 24.96 -3.49 2.53
CA SER A 342 25.44 -4.87 2.63
C SER A 342 25.77 -5.53 1.28
N SER A 343 25.79 -4.78 0.17
CA SER A 343 26.38 -5.25 -1.09
C SER A 343 27.85 -4.87 -1.30
N ASP A 344 28.39 -3.90 -0.52
CA ASP A 344 29.82 -3.61 -0.51
C ASP A 344 30.26 -3.08 0.86
N SER A 345 31.13 -3.86 1.53
CA SER A 345 31.83 -3.58 2.78
C SER A 345 31.07 -3.77 4.10
N VAL A 346 31.45 -4.83 4.78
CA VAL A 346 31.22 -5.20 6.16
C VAL A 346 31.77 -4.13 7.12
N GLY A 347 30.90 -3.58 7.95
CA GLY A 347 31.27 -2.79 9.12
C GLY A 347 30.16 -2.94 10.17
N PHE A 348 30.42 -3.78 11.17
CA PHE A 348 29.53 -4.03 12.30
C PHE A 348 29.58 -2.87 13.30
N GLU A 349 28.45 -2.33 13.73
CA GLU A 349 28.30 -1.74 15.06
C GLU A 349 27.28 -2.54 15.86
N SER A 350 27.70 -2.88 17.06
CA SER A 350 27.10 -3.74 18.04
C SER A 350 25.80 -3.19 18.60
N GLY A 351 24.72 -3.95 18.46
CA GLY A 351 23.49 -3.79 19.22
C GLY A 351 22.96 -5.17 19.63
N ASP A 352 22.65 -5.35 20.88
CA ASP A 352 22.27 -6.52 21.68
C ASP A 352 21.98 -7.83 20.92
N ILE A 353 22.81 -8.81 21.22
CA ILE A 353 22.76 -10.15 20.64
C ILE A 353 21.72 -10.95 21.42
N ASP A 354 20.65 -11.33 20.74
CA ASP A 354 19.69 -12.28 21.29
C ASP A 354 20.26 -13.70 21.22
N VAL A 355 20.90 -14.13 22.33
CA VAL A 355 21.48 -15.46 22.54
C VAL A 355 20.39 -16.53 22.72
N SER A 356 19.11 -16.17 22.61
CA SER A 356 17.96 -17.03 22.95
C SER A 356 17.38 -17.82 21.76
N ASP A 357 18.07 -17.94 20.62
CA ASP A 357 17.57 -18.75 19.50
C ASP A 357 17.52 -20.24 19.88
N ASP A 358 16.32 -20.81 19.85
CA ASP A 358 16.05 -22.23 20.20
C ASP A 358 16.84 -23.25 19.36
N LYS A 359 17.41 -22.83 18.23
CA LYS A 359 18.23 -23.65 17.32
C LYS A 359 19.73 -23.44 17.46
N LEU A 360 20.19 -22.56 18.35
CA LEU A 360 21.61 -22.26 18.50
C LEU A 360 22.41 -23.46 18.92
N GLU A 361 21.97 -24.22 19.92
CA GLU A 361 22.68 -25.43 20.41
C GLU A 361 22.71 -26.55 19.35
N ASP A 362 21.63 -26.72 18.59
CA ASP A 362 21.59 -27.65 17.45
C ASP A 362 22.57 -27.21 16.35
N ALA A 363 22.70 -25.92 16.11
CA ALA A 363 23.62 -25.36 15.13
C ALA A 363 25.08 -25.56 15.55
N ILE A 364 25.42 -25.30 16.84
CA ILE A 364 26.75 -25.53 17.41
C ILE A 364 27.13 -27.00 17.27
N ARG A 365 26.27 -27.94 17.66
CA ARG A 365 26.50 -29.37 17.50
C ARG A 365 26.83 -29.74 16.06
N ILE A 366 26.01 -29.28 15.10
CA ILE A 366 26.20 -29.58 13.67
C ILE A 366 27.55 -29.06 13.15
N VAL A 367 27.93 -27.86 13.57
CA VAL A 367 29.17 -27.21 13.13
C VAL A 367 30.39 -27.92 13.70
N VAL A 368 30.39 -28.26 14.99
CA VAL A 368 31.49 -28.96 15.66
C VAL A 368 31.63 -30.38 15.13
N GLU A 369 30.52 -31.11 14.89
CA GLU A 369 30.54 -32.44 14.30
C GLU A 369 31.09 -32.47 12.88
N ASN A 370 30.74 -31.45 12.05
CA ASN A 370 31.20 -31.38 10.66
C ASN A 370 32.60 -30.76 10.50
N GLY A 371 33.15 -30.12 11.52
CA GLY A 371 34.46 -29.44 11.45
C GLY A 371 34.49 -28.20 10.54
N GLN A 372 33.33 -27.71 10.08
CA GLN A 372 33.19 -26.54 9.20
C GLN A 372 31.86 -25.86 9.46
N ALA A 373 31.88 -24.54 9.55
CA ALA A 373 30.68 -23.71 9.68
C ALA A 373 30.25 -23.15 8.31
N SER A 374 29.16 -23.67 7.75
CA SER A 374 28.59 -23.27 6.49
C SER A 374 27.11 -22.93 6.65
N VAL A 375 26.72 -21.71 6.25
CA VAL A 375 25.35 -21.26 6.27
C VAL A 375 24.44 -22.22 5.50
N SER A 376 24.86 -22.67 4.30
CA SER A 376 24.08 -23.60 3.47
C SER A 376 23.89 -24.97 4.11
N THR A 377 24.84 -25.43 4.93
CA THR A 377 24.72 -26.69 5.68
C THR A 377 23.72 -26.56 6.82
N LEU A 378 23.73 -25.45 7.56
CA LEU A 378 22.74 -25.17 8.61
C LEU A 378 21.35 -24.98 8.05
N GLN A 379 21.18 -24.25 6.94
CA GLN A 379 19.89 -24.14 6.26
C GLN A 379 19.27 -25.51 5.97
N ARG A 380 20.05 -26.39 5.35
CA ARG A 380 19.58 -27.70 4.92
C ARG A 380 19.30 -28.65 6.11
N LYS A 381 20.18 -28.67 7.11
CA LYS A 381 20.05 -29.62 8.25
C LYS A 381 19.00 -29.18 9.27
N LEU A 382 18.88 -27.86 9.53
CA LEU A 382 17.94 -27.29 10.48
C LEU A 382 16.64 -26.76 9.84
N LYS A 383 16.53 -26.82 8.49
CA LYS A 383 15.39 -26.28 7.71
C LYS A 383 15.12 -24.81 7.99
N LEU A 384 16.19 -24.02 8.08
CA LEU A 384 16.14 -22.58 8.38
C LEU A 384 16.21 -21.74 7.09
N GLY A 385 15.67 -20.52 7.13
CA GLY A 385 15.92 -19.51 6.10
C GLY A 385 17.37 -18.99 6.14
N PHE A 386 17.86 -18.44 5.02
CA PHE A 386 19.24 -17.96 4.89
C PHE A 386 19.64 -16.98 6.00
N GLY A 387 18.82 -15.95 6.26
CA GLY A 387 19.11 -14.92 7.25
C GLY A 387 19.26 -15.48 8.69
N ARG A 388 18.39 -16.43 9.09
CA ARG A 388 18.50 -17.08 10.41
C ARG A 388 19.74 -17.97 10.52
N ALA A 389 20.04 -18.72 9.47
CA ALA A 389 21.23 -19.58 9.45
C ALA A 389 22.54 -18.75 9.45
N ALA A 390 22.59 -17.62 8.74
CA ALA A 390 23.71 -16.68 8.75
C ALA A 390 23.90 -16.07 10.14
N ARG A 391 22.83 -15.59 10.77
CA ARG A 391 22.88 -15.04 12.14
C ARG A 391 23.39 -16.05 13.16
N LEU A 392 22.99 -17.32 13.08
CA LEU A 392 23.52 -18.37 13.97
C LEU A 392 25.01 -18.56 13.81
N VAL A 393 25.55 -18.46 12.58
CA VAL A 393 27.00 -18.53 12.33
C VAL A 393 27.73 -17.31 12.93
N ASP A 394 27.12 -16.13 12.85
CA ASP A 394 27.70 -14.90 13.40
C ASP A 394 27.71 -14.95 14.96
N VAL A 395 26.63 -15.41 15.59
CA VAL A 395 26.58 -15.64 17.04
C VAL A 395 27.65 -16.65 17.49
N MET A 396 27.88 -17.72 16.71
CA MET A 396 28.93 -18.69 17.00
C MET A 396 30.34 -18.10 16.86
N GLU A 397 30.56 -17.13 15.97
CA GLU A 397 31.82 -16.38 15.86
C GLU A 397 32.07 -15.55 17.12
N GLU A 398 31.06 -14.79 17.58
CA GLU A 398 31.19 -14.00 18.82
C GLU A 398 31.38 -14.86 20.06
N MET A 399 30.81 -16.05 20.07
CA MET A 399 31.05 -17.03 21.14
C MET A 399 32.44 -17.69 21.03
N GLY A 400 33.24 -17.36 20.02
CA GLY A 400 34.56 -17.99 19.80
C GLY A 400 34.50 -19.45 19.37
N ILE A 401 33.35 -19.93 18.87
CA ILE A 401 33.16 -21.30 18.41
C ILE A 401 33.67 -21.47 16.99
N VAL A 402 33.51 -20.44 16.17
CA VAL A 402 34.00 -20.43 14.79
C VAL A 402 34.87 -19.20 14.52
N GLY A 403 35.76 -19.30 13.55
CA GLY A 403 36.63 -18.20 13.11
C GLY A 403 35.91 -17.17 12.27
N PRO A 404 36.59 -16.04 11.95
CA PRO A 404 36.04 -14.92 11.18
C PRO A 404 35.65 -15.32 9.76
N SER A 405 34.74 -14.54 9.18
CA SER A 405 34.26 -14.74 7.81
C SER A 405 35.40 -14.71 6.78
N GLN A 406 35.47 -15.72 5.92
CA GLN A 406 36.45 -15.84 4.84
C GLN A 406 35.78 -15.71 3.44
N GLY A 407 34.77 -14.85 3.33
CA GLY A 407 33.98 -14.66 2.12
C GLY A 407 33.03 -15.85 1.86
N SER A 408 33.03 -16.42 0.67
CA SER A 408 32.15 -17.54 0.32
C SER A 408 32.58 -18.91 0.83
N LYS A 409 33.72 -19.02 1.50
CA LYS A 409 34.22 -20.27 2.06
C LYS A 409 33.59 -20.57 3.43
N PRO A 410 33.39 -21.86 3.80
CA PRO A 410 32.98 -22.22 5.15
C PRO A 410 34.00 -21.70 6.18
N ARG A 411 33.50 -21.19 7.32
CA ARG A 411 34.38 -20.73 8.41
C ARG A 411 34.99 -21.89 9.14
N GLU A 412 36.20 -21.69 9.66
CA GLU A 412 36.92 -22.68 10.46
C GLU A 412 36.24 -22.82 11.83
N VAL A 413 36.20 -24.06 12.35
CA VAL A 413 35.66 -24.34 13.70
C VAL A 413 36.83 -24.33 14.70
N LEU A 414 36.75 -23.40 15.65
CA LEU A 414 37.78 -23.21 16.69
C LEU A 414 37.56 -24.09 17.91
N MET A 415 36.30 -24.46 18.19
CA MET A 415 35.91 -25.31 19.30
C MET A 415 36.16 -26.79 18.97
N THR A 416 36.91 -27.51 19.82
CA THR A 416 37.10 -28.96 19.67
C THR A 416 35.85 -29.73 20.14
N LYS A 417 35.74 -31.01 19.71
CA LYS A 417 34.64 -31.87 20.17
C LYS A 417 34.66 -32.11 21.69
N GLU A 418 35.85 -32.20 22.26
CA GLU A 418 36.03 -32.36 23.71
C GLU A 418 35.52 -31.15 24.48
N GLN A 419 35.88 -29.94 24.03
CA GLN A 419 35.40 -28.69 24.61
C GLN A 419 33.86 -28.53 24.48
N TYR A 420 33.28 -29.02 23.40
CA TYR A 420 31.82 -29.02 23.24
C TYR A 420 31.14 -29.93 24.25
N TYR A 421 31.66 -31.15 24.46
CA TYR A 421 31.11 -32.11 25.45
C TYR A 421 31.28 -31.60 26.89
N GLU A 422 32.41 -30.99 27.24
CA GLU A 422 32.63 -30.36 28.55
C GLU A 422 31.61 -29.21 28.79
N ARG A 423 31.34 -28.38 27.78
CA ARG A 423 30.32 -27.32 27.86
C ARG A 423 28.92 -27.89 28.09
N GLN A 424 28.57 -29.01 27.47
CA GLN A 424 27.29 -29.69 27.68
C GLN A 424 27.15 -30.25 29.11
N MET A 425 28.20 -30.81 29.67
CA MET A 425 28.20 -31.33 31.05
C MET A 425 28.04 -30.18 32.06
N ASN A 426 28.67 -29.04 31.83
CA ASN A 426 28.57 -27.86 32.72
C ASN A 426 27.21 -27.14 32.66
N LYS A 427 26.42 -27.33 31.61
CA LYS A 427 25.05 -26.80 31.52
C LYS A 427 23.98 -27.66 32.20
N GLN A 428 24.32 -28.90 32.57
CA GLN A 428 23.41 -29.83 33.27
C GLN A 428 23.60 -29.84 34.80
N GLN A 429 24.53 -29.04 35.33
CA GLN A 429 24.70 -28.75 36.76
C GLN A 429 24.10 -27.35 37.07
#